data_ce55ec9087f0c6e616b05651620b0be8
#
_entry.id   ce55ec9087f0c6e616b05651620b0be8
#
_cell.length_a   1.000
_cell.length_b   1.000
_cell.length_c   1.000
_cell.angle_alpha   90.00
_cell.angle_beta   90.00
_cell.angle_gamma   90.00
#
_symmetry.space_group_name_H-M   'P 1'
#
loop_
_entity.id
_entity.type
_entity.pdbx_description
1 polymer ?
#
loop_
_entity_poly.entity_id
_entity_poly.type
_entity_poly.pdbx_seq_one_letter_code
_entity_poly.pdbx_strand_id
1 'polypeptide(L)'
;TVRRGGRKRPNGKGIVYGKPKHHGINQLKFARSLRSVAEERVGRRCSNLRVLNSYWVNSDGTYKYFEVILVDPQHAAIKKDARINWICAPVMKHRESRGLTSAGRAGRGLRKRGHRANKIIGSSRRSNWLRRNTLSLRRYR
;
A
#
# COMPACT_ATOMS: atom_id res chain seq x y z
N THR A 1 10.20 12.18 3.96
CA THR A 1 10.86 11.79 5.21
C THR A 1 9.88 11.07 6.11
N VAL A 2 10.24 9.91 6.61
CA VAL A 2 9.41 9.12 7.52
C VAL A 2 10.23 8.71 8.74
N ARG A 3 9.68 8.90 9.93
CA ARG A 3 10.33 8.54 11.18
C ARG A 3 10.46 7.03 11.31
N ARG A 4 11.61 6.55 11.75
CA ARG A 4 11.87 5.13 12.04
C ARG A 4 11.27 4.73 13.38
N GLY A 5 11.09 3.43 13.56
CA GLY A 5 10.60 2.85 14.82
C GLY A 5 9.08 2.79 14.92
N GLY A 6 8.63 2.20 15.99
CA GLY A 6 7.21 2.11 16.32
C GLY A 6 6.71 3.33 17.09
N ARG A 7 5.42 3.34 17.35
CA ARG A 7 4.77 4.35 18.18
C ARG A 7 4.15 3.68 19.40
N LYS A 8 4.49 4.17 20.58
CA LYS A 8 3.81 3.77 21.81
C LYS A 8 2.32 4.16 21.73
N ARG A 9 1.45 3.24 22.10
CA ARG A 9 0.01 3.55 22.15
C ARG A 9 -0.26 4.61 23.22
N PRO A 10 -0.98 5.70 22.91
CA PRO A 10 -1.20 6.81 23.85
C PRO A 10 -2.32 6.52 24.85
N ASN A 11 -2.22 5.40 25.57
CA ASN A 11 -3.18 5.03 26.61
C ASN A 11 -2.58 5.31 27.99
N GLY A 12 -3.22 6.16 28.76
CA GLY A 12 -2.83 6.43 30.14
C GLY A 12 -2.81 5.16 30.99
N LYS A 13 -1.82 5.02 31.87
CA LYS A 13 -1.62 3.86 32.76
C LYS A 13 -1.46 2.50 32.02
N GLY A 14 -1.32 2.50 30.71
CA GLY A 14 -1.13 1.28 29.91
C GLY A 14 -2.34 0.33 29.88
N ILE A 15 -3.53 0.80 30.21
CA ILE A 15 -4.74 0.00 30.24
C ILE A 15 -5.46 0.09 28.89
N VAL A 16 -5.67 -1.06 28.27
CA VAL A 16 -6.47 -1.21 27.05
C VAL A 16 -7.60 -2.19 27.32
N TYR A 17 -8.82 -1.73 27.14
CA TYR A 17 -9.99 -2.61 27.25
C TYR A 17 -10.17 -3.39 25.94
N GLY A 18 -10.33 -4.70 26.03
CA GLY A 18 -10.49 -5.59 24.90
C GLY A 18 -9.87 -6.97 25.13
N LYS A 19 -9.80 -7.76 24.07
CA LYS A 19 -9.22 -9.11 24.15
C LYS A 19 -7.69 -9.04 24.34
N PRO A 20 -7.07 -10.03 25.02
CA PRO A 20 -5.64 -10.02 25.36
C PRO A 20 -4.70 -9.75 24.17
N LYS A 21 -5.03 -10.23 22.98
CA LYS A 21 -4.23 -10.00 21.75
C LYS A 21 -4.07 -8.52 21.36
N HIS A 22 -4.89 -7.65 21.92
CA HIS A 22 -4.87 -6.20 21.65
C HIS A 22 -4.35 -5.36 22.84
N HIS A 23 -3.84 -6.00 23.87
CA HIS A 23 -3.33 -5.32 25.07
C HIS A 23 -1.93 -4.69 24.91
N GLY A 24 -1.22 -4.98 23.81
CA GLY A 24 0.13 -4.45 23.56
C GLY A 24 0.18 -2.92 23.53
N ILE A 25 1.21 -2.36 24.13
CA ILE A 25 1.42 -0.90 24.24
C ILE A 25 2.75 -0.46 23.61
N ASN A 26 3.86 -1.12 23.94
CA ASN A 26 5.21 -0.59 23.68
C ASN A 26 5.84 -1.08 22.36
N GLN A 27 5.55 -2.29 21.94
CA GLN A 27 6.21 -2.94 20.78
C GLN A 27 5.36 -2.98 19.52
N LEU A 28 4.43 -2.06 19.41
CA LEU A 28 3.57 -1.95 18.25
C LEU A 28 4.36 -1.44 17.04
N LYS A 29 4.20 -2.10 15.90
CA LYS A 29 4.83 -1.73 14.63
C LYS A 29 3.75 -1.34 13.62
N PHE A 30 4.11 -0.44 12.74
CA PHE A 30 3.25 -0.11 11.61
C PHE A 30 3.17 -1.31 10.65
N ALA A 31 1.97 -1.71 10.28
CA ALA A 31 1.77 -2.89 9.43
C ALA A 31 2.27 -2.68 7.98
N ARG A 32 2.33 -1.45 7.54
CA ARG A 32 2.79 -1.07 6.20
C ARG A 32 4.26 -0.70 6.20
N SER A 33 4.93 -0.85 5.06
CA SER A 33 6.31 -0.38 4.89
C SER A 33 6.40 1.14 4.99
N LEU A 34 7.51 1.67 5.46
CA LEU A 34 7.73 3.12 5.57
C LEU A 34 7.68 3.80 4.20
N ARG A 35 8.09 3.12 3.14
CA ARG A 35 7.95 3.59 1.76
C ARG A 35 6.49 3.84 1.39
N SER A 36 5.61 2.92 1.71
CA SER A 36 4.16 3.05 1.50
C SER A 36 3.57 4.22 2.30
N VAL A 37 4.05 4.43 3.53
CA VAL A 37 3.65 5.57 4.36
C VAL A 37 4.08 6.90 3.74
N ALA A 38 5.31 6.96 3.20
CA ALA A 38 5.82 8.14 2.50
C ALA A 38 4.94 8.49 1.28
N GLU A 39 4.63 7.50 0.45
CA GLU A 39 3.74 7.68 -0.70
C GLU A 39 2.37 8.23 -0.28
N GLU A 40 1.78 7.67 0.77
CA GLU A 40 0.47 8.11 1.26
C GLU A 40 0.49 9.57 1.74
N ARG A 41 1.49 9.94 2.52
CA ARG A 41 1.61 11.32 3.03
C ARG A 41 1.79 12.34 1.90
N VAL A 42 2.60 12.00 0.90
CA VAL A 42 2.80 12.86 -0.27
C VAL A 42 1.51 12.94 -1.09
N GLY A 43 0.83 11.82 -1.30
CA GLY A 43 -0.44 11.77 -2.03
C GLY A 43 -1.55 12.58 -1.37
N ARG A 44 -1.59 12.65 -0.05
CA ARG A 44 -2.51 13.52 0.69
C ARG A 44 -2.17 14.99 0.55
N ARG A 45 -0.88 15.34 0.58
CA ARG A 45 -0.42 16.73 0.44
C ARG A 45 -0.64 17.25 -0.96
N CYS A 46 -0.42 16.42 -1.98
CA CYS A 46 -0.55 16.75 -3.39
C CYS A 46 -1.73 15.99 -4.00
N SER A 47 -2.95 16.24 -3.53
CA SER A 47 -4.15 15.49 -3.90
C SER A 47 -4.57 15.63 -5.36
N ASN A 48 -4.14 16.69 -6.03
CA ASN A 48 -4.35 16.92 -7.46
C ASN A 48 -3.44 16.08 -8.37
N LEU A 49 -2.35 15.54 -7.82
CA LEU A 49 -1.40 14.71 -8.54
C LEU A 49 -1.64 13.23 -8.29
N ARG A 50 -1.13 12.38 -9.17
CA ARG A 50 -1.16 10.92 -9.03
C ARG A 50 0.22 10.40 -8.63
N VAL A 51 0.29 9.64 -7.55
CA VAL A 51 1.53 8.95 -7.17
C VAL A 51 1.80 7.83 -8.16
N LEU A 52 2.90 7.92 -8.88
CA LEU A 52 3.35 6.89 -9.81
C LEU A 52 4.11 5.79 -9.08
N ASN A 53 5.20 6.17 -8.41
CA ASN A 53 6.07 5.26 -7.69
C ASN A 53 6.97 6.04 -6.72
N SER A 54 7.84 5.33 -6.00
CA SER A 54 8.83 5.90 -5.09
C SER A 54 10.07 5.02 -5.01
N TYR A 55 11.16 5.56 -4.46
CA TYR A 55 12.37 4.80 -4.18
C TYR A 55 13.08 5.34 -2.93
N TRP A 56 13.88 4.48 -2.33
CA TRP A 56 14.70 4.83 -1.19
C TRP A 56 15.89 5.70 -1.62
N VAL A 57 16.18 6.73 -0.86
CA VAL A 57 17.29 7.66 -1.11
C VAL A 57 18.35 7.51 -0.03
N ASN A 58 17.94 7.61 1.23
CA ASN A 58 18.86 7.56 2.36
C ASN A 58 18.15 7.17 3.65
N SER A 59 18.93 6.87 4.68
CA SER A 59 18.41 6.68 6.04
C SER A 59 19.45 7.08 7.07
N ASP A 60 18.99 7.63 8.17
CA ASP A 60 19.78 7.91 9.35
C ASP A 60 19.22 7.16 10.56
N GLY A 61 19.69 7.50 11.77
CA GLY A 61 19.21 6.87 13.01
C GLY A 61 17.74 7.15 13.31
N THR A 62 17.20 8.27 12.84
CA THR A 62 15.84 8.75 13.16
C THR A 62 14.88 8.63 11.97
N TYR A 63 15.34 8.88 10.76
CA TYR A 63 14.51 9.00 9.58
C TYR A 63 14.93 8.05 8.45
N LYS A 64 13.96 7.69 7.61
CA LYS A 64 14.17 7.19 6.24
C LYS A 64 13.69 8.21 5.23
N TYR A 65 14.44 8.34 4.15
CA TYR A 65 14.20 9.30 3.07
C TYR A 65 13.81 8.57 1.81
N PHE A 66 12.69 8.96 1.24
CA PHE A 66 12.18 8.41 -0.01
C PHE A 66 11.90 9.54 -0.99
N GLU A 67 12.19 9.32 -2.24
CA GLU A 67 11.74 10.18 -3.32
C GLU A 67 10.47 9.60 -3.92
N VAL A 68 9.42 10.42 -3.99
CA VAL A 68 8.11 10.03 -4.50
C VAL A 68 7.87 10.75 -5.82
N ILE A 69 7.55 9.99 -6.86
CA ILE A 69 7.30 10.51 -8.20
C ILE A 69 5.80 10.67 -8.38
N LEU A 70 5.39 11.90 -8.70
CA LEU A 70 4.00 12.24 -8.96
C LEU A 70 3.83 12.69 -10.42
N VAL A 71 2.63 12.49 -10.94
CA VAL A 71 2.25 12.82 -12.30
C VAL A 71 0.98 13.67 -12.28
N ASP A 72 0.96 14.73 -13.09
CA ASP A 72 -0.23 15.53 -13.28
C ASP A 72 -1.16 14.87 -14.32
N PRO A 73 -2.33 14.35 -13.90
CA PRO A 73 -3.25 13.67 -14.80
C PRO A 73 -3.98 14.62 -15.77
N GLN A 74 -3.88 15.92 -15.56
CA GLN A 74 -4.51 16.92 -16.43
C GLN A 74 -3.59 17.43 -17.53
N HIS A 75 -2.29 17.19 -17.39
CA HIS A 75 -1.29 17.68 -18.36
C HIS A 75 -1.49 17.01 -19.73
N ALA A 76 -1.45 17.81 -20.78
CA ALA A 76 -1.71 17.36 -22.14
C ALA A 76 -0.73 16.28 -22.63
N ALA A 77 0.55 16.39 -22.27
CA ALA A 77 1.56 15.39 -22.62
C ALA A 77 1.25 14.03 -21.98
N ILE A 78 0.79 14.02 -20.74
CA ILE A 78 0.44 12.77 -20.03
C ILE A 78 -0.81 12.12 -20.64
N LYS A 79 -1.82 12.93 -20.99
CA LYS A 79 -3.06 12.41 -21.60
C LYS A 79 -2.81 11.81 -22.99
N LYS A 80 -1.87 12.35 -23.74
CA LYS A 80 -1.56 11.93 -25.12
C LYS A 80 -0.58 10.75 -25.18
N ASP A 81 0.22 10.52 -24.14
CA ASP A 81 1.19 9.42 -24.11
C ASP A 81 0.51 8.09 -23.75
N ALA A 82 0.43 7.19 -24.74
CA ALA A 82 -0.17 5.88 -24.59
C ALA A 82 0.50 4.99 -23.52
N ARG A 83 1.74 5.28 -23.15
CA ARG A 83 2.48 4.50 -22.12
C ARG A 83 2.12 4.88 -20.70
N ILE A 84 1.61 6.09 -20.47
CA ILE A 84 1.34 6.62 -19.12
C ILE A 84 -0.09 7.12 -18.94
N ASN A 85 -0.88 7.29 -20.01
CA ASN A 85 -2.23 7.86 -19.92
C ASN A 85 -3.20 7.04 -19.05
N TRP A 86 -2.88 5.78 -18.76
CA TRP A 86 -3.65 4.95 -17.84
C TRP A 86 -3.80 5.56 -16.45
N ILE A 87 -2.82 6.38 -16.03
CA ILE A 87 -2.84 7.02 -14.71
C ILE A 87 -3.90 8.12 -14.60
N CYS A 88 -4.38 8.63 -15.75
CA CYS A 88 -5.41 9.66 -15.80
C CYS A 88 -6.82 9.13 -15.49
N ALA A 89 -7.04 7.83 -15.60
CA ALA A 89 -8.34 7.22 -15.35
C ALA A 89 -8.82 7.47 -13.90
N PRO A 90 -10.13 7.70 -13.68
CA PRO A 90 -10.65 7.92 -12.33
C PRO A 90 -10.39 6.78 -11.35
N VAL A 91 -10.31 5.54 -11.85
CA VAL A 91 -9.98 4.36 -11.03
C VAL A 91 -8.56 4.37 -10.48
N MET A 92 -7.70 5.26 -10.98
CA MET A 92 -6.32 5.42 -10.50
C MET A 92 -6.16 6.52 -9.45
N LYS A 93 -7.25 7.12 -8.98
CA LYS A 93 -7.21 8.10 -7.88
C LYS A 93 -6.71 7.44 -6.60
N HIS A 94 -5.74 8.08 -5.94
CA HIS A 94 -5.16 7.64 -4.66
C HIS A 94 -4.76 6.16 -4.63
N ARG A 95 -4.00 5.73 -5.64
CA ARG A 95 -3.46 4.36 -5.73
C ARG A 95 -2.62 3.99 -4.50
N GLU A 96 -1.87 4.93 -3.96
CA GLU A 96 -1.01 4.76 -2.79
C GLU A 96 -1.79 4.40 -1.53
N SER A 97 -3.00 4.92 -1.37
CA SER A 97 -3.86 4.63 -0.22
C SER A 97 -4.57 3.28 -0.33
N ARG A 98 -4.67 2.73 -1.54
CA ARG A 98 -5.35 1.45 -1.83
C ARG A 98 -4.37 0.28 -2.03
N GLY A 99 -3.09 0.48 -1.79
CA GLY A 99 -2.07 -0.54 -1.97
C GLY A 99 -1.84 -0.97 -3.42
N LEU A 100 -2.07 -0.09 -4.39
CA LEU A 100 -1.94 -0.37 -5.83
C LEU A 100 -0.58 0.08 -6.40
N THR A 101 0.21 0.81 -5.64
CA THR A 101 1.59 1.12 -6.02
C THR A 101 2.50 -0.08 -5.81
N SER A 102 3.72 -0.02 -6.35
CA SER A 102 4.71 -1.10 -6.16
C SER A 102 4.97 -1.40 -4.68
N ALA A 103 5.07 -0.36 -3.84
CA ALA A 103 5.27 -0.53 -2.40
C ALA A 103 4.07 -1.22 -1.74
N GLY A 104 2.85 -0.83 -2.08
CA GLY A 104 1.64 -1.44 -1.56
C GLY A 104 1.46 -2.89 -2.01
N ARG A 105 1.74 -3.18 -3.26
CA ARG A 105 1.68 -4.55 -3.80
C ARG A 105 2.71 -5.46 -3.14
N ALA A 106 3.92 -4.97 -2.92
CA ALA A 106 4.95 -5.71 -2.18
C ALA A 106 4.52 -6.02 -0.74
N GLY A 107 3.93 -5.03 -0.05
CA GLY A 107 3.41 -5.20 1.31
C GLY A 107 2.26 -6.20 1.40
N ARG A 108 1.41 -6.29 0.38
CA ARG A 108 0.34 -7.29 0.28
C ARG A 108 0.82 -8.68 -0.16
N GLY A 109 2.13 -8.86 -0.42
CA GLY A 109 2.71 -10.13 -0.84
C GLY A 109 2.41 -10.53 -2.30
N LEU A 110 1.86 -9.66 -3.12
CA LEU A 110 1.44 -9.96 -4.50
C LEU A 110 2.61 -10.10 -5.49
N ARG A 111 3.82 -9.74 -5.09
CA ARG A 111 5.03 -9.83 -5.91
C ARG A 111 5.84 -11.10 -5.68
N LYS A 112 5.42 -11.95 -4.75
CA LYS A 112 6.11 -13.20 -4.39
C LYS A 112 5.30 -14.41 -4.84
N ARG A 113 5.96 -15.55 -4.95
CA ARG A 113 5.35 -16.84 -5.30
C ARG A 113 5.83 -17.92 -4.33
N GLY A 114 5.15 -19.07 -4.30
CA GLY A 114 5.50 -20.22 -3.49
C GLY A 114 5.27 -19.98 -1.99
N HIS A 115 6.19 -20.44 -1.16
CA HIS A 115 6.09 -20.35 0.30
C HIS A 115 5.89 -18.93 0.84
N ARG A 116 6.44 -17.94 0.13
CA ARG A 116 6.37 -16.54 0.53
C ARG A 116 5.03 -15.87 0.25
N ALA A 117 4.14 -16.55 -0.44
CA ALA A 117 2.84 -16.02 -0.84
C ALA A 117 1.69 -17.00 -0.56
N ASN A 118 1.92 -18.09 0.16
CA ASN A 118 0.91 -19.14 0.40
C ASN A 118 -0.34 -18.64 1.12
N LYS A 119 -0.20 -17.63 2.00
CA LYS A 119 -1.34 -17.00 2.71
C LYS A 119 -2.20 -16.10 1.81
N ILE A 120 -1.71 -15.75 0.63
CA ILE A 120 -2.33 -14.78 -0.28
C ILE A 120 -2.89 -15.48 -1.51
N ILE A 121 -2.31 -16.62 -1.89
CA ILE A 121 -2.79 -17.45 -2.99
C ILE A 121 -4.24 -17.86 -2.70
N GLY A 122 -5.14 -17.46 -3.60
CA GLY A 122 -6.57 -17.74 -3.49
C GLY A 122 -7.37 -16.78 -2.61
N SER A 123 -6.75 -15.91 -1.82
CA SER A 123 -7.42 -14.92 -0.95
C SER A 123 -7.32 -13.47 -1.42
N SER A 124 -6.51 -13.18 -2.45
CA SER A 124 -6.42 -11.84 -3.04
C SER A 124 -7.72 -11.44 -3.74
N ARG A 125 -7.95 -10.13 -3.91
CA ARG A 125 -9.13 -9.61 -4.62
C ARG A 125 -9.27 -10.21 -6.03
N ARG A 126 -8.16 -10.31 -6.79
CA ARG A 126 -8.18 -10.89 -8.13
C ARG A 126 -8.52 -12.39 -8.10
N SER A 127 -7.98 -13.15 -7.17
CA SER A 127 -8.29 -14.57 -7.02
C SER A 127 -9.77 -14.79 -6.67
N ASN A 128 -10.33 -13.94 -5.81
CA ASN A 128 -11.76 -13.97 -5.48
C ASN A 128 -12.62 -13.64 -6.69
N TRP A 129 -12.23 -12.61 -7.46
CA TRP A 129 -12.94 -12.24 -8.69
C TRP A 129 -12.93 -13.39 -9.70
N LEU A 130 -11.76 -14.00 -9.94
CA LEU A 130 -11.60 -15.13 -10.85
C LEU A 130 -12.50 -16.30 -10.44
N ARG A 131 -12.50 -16.69 -9.16
CA ARG A 131 -13.36 -17.78 -8.68
C ARG A 131 -14.84 -17.52 -8.92
N ARG A 132 -15.29 -16.28 -8.76
CA ARG A 132 -16.70 -15.91 -8.92
C ARG A 132 -17.13 -15.78 -10.37
N ASN A 133 -16.20 -15.43 -11.26
CA ASN A 133 -16.47 -15.10 -12.66
C ASN A 133 -15.95 -16.15 -13.64
N THR A 134 -15.29 -17.21 -13.18
CA THR A 134 -14.83 -18.31 -14.02
C THR A 134 -15.84 -19.45 -14.00
N LEU A 135 -16.08 -20.06 -15.17
CA LEU A 135 -16.92 -21.25 -15.28
C LEU A 135 -16.36 -22.39 -14.41
N SER A 136 -17.20 -22.92 -13.55
CA SER A 136 -16.87 -24.10 -12.75
C SER A 136 -17.32 -25.37 -13.47
N LEU A 137 -16.36 -26.25 -13.74
CA LEU A 137 -16.63 -27.57 -14.32
C LEU A 137 -16.94 -28.64 -13.26
N ARG A 138 -17.01 -28.24 -11.99
CA ARG A 138 -17.39 -29.16 -10.90
C ARG A 138 -18.86 -29.56 -11.05
N ARG A 139 -19.14 -30.85 -10.88
CA ARG A 139 -20.49 -31.41 -10.92
C ARG A 139 -21.40 -30.84 -9.82
N TYR A 140 -20.84 -30.59 -8.62
CA TYR A 140 -21.52 -29.96 -7.51
C TYR A 140 -20.72 -28.73 -7.06
N ARG A 141 -21.42 -27.66 -6.72
CA ARG A 141 -20.86 -26.42 -6.17
C ARG A 141 -20.83 -26.45 -4.64
#